data_c00d0cff4c95a37cd1aecc32b7d02b5a
#
_entry.id   c00d0cff4c95a37cd1aecc32b7d02b5a
#
_cell.length_a   1.000
_cell.length_b   1.000
_cell.length_c   1.000
_cell.angle_alpha   90.00
_cell.angle_beta   90.00
_cell.angle_gamma   90.00
#
_symmetry.space_group_name_H-M   'P 1'
#
loop_
_entity.id
_entity.type
_entity.pdbx_description
1 polymer ?
#
loop_
_entity_poly.entity_id
_entity_poly.type
_entity_poly.pdbx_seq_one_letter_code
_entity_poly.pdbx_strand_id
1 'polypeptide(L)'
;MMTVRDILLQANTHPEPTPNWAIGRATELAARIGAKVSLGVCQVHIPPLSNWLANKLLNMDGVIAGENKKSAANAAALLGSFTAMVPAEQLGETFTVDCPGMVTHWQLAVRARTHDLTVVPFYGHAETVSVAEGLVFETGRPVLLLPELAVPELKFDRIAIAWDGSSVAARALSAALPLAREASSVTLVQITGEKDLSKTAAPADAVRNLKLHGIDAEVVEIALEGRDVALTLQSYCEQDGRELLVMGAFGQSRAREFVLGGVTRSVLAGPKLPILLSH
;
A
#
# COMPACT_ATOMS: atom_id res chain seq x y z
N MET A 1 17.24 -6.44 -14.43
CA MET A 1 16.30 -5.33 -14.55
C MET A 1 15.10 -5.68 -13.67
N MET A 2 14.81 -4.91 -12.63
CA MET A 2 13.70 -5.20 -11.73
C MET A 2 12.40 -4.88 -12.47
N THR A 3 11.59 -5.89 -12.74
CA THR A 3 10.28 -5.75 -13.41
C THR A 3 9.23 -6.26 -12.44
N VAL A 4 8.14 -5.53 -12.25
CA VAL A 4 6.97 -6.03 -11.53
C VAL A 4 6.22 -6.96 -12.49
N ARG A 5 6.02 -8.22 -12.07
CA ARG A 5 5.34 -9.26 -12.86
C ARG A 5 4.12 -9.84 -12.16
N ASP A 6 4.09 -9.73 -10.84
CA ASP A 6 2.99 -10.23 -10.03
C ASP A 6 2.63 -9.24 -8.92
N ILE A 7 1.39 -8.74 -8.99
CA ILE A 7 0.81 -7.80 -8.02
C ILE A 7 -0.12 -8.59 -7.13
N LEU A 8 0.07 -8.51 -5.81
CA LEU A 8 -0.87 -9.05 -4.84
C LEU A 8 -1.87 -7.98 -4.42
N LEU A 9 -3.14 -8.14 -4.77
CA LEU A 9 -4.22 -7.35 -4.21
C LEU A 9 -4.65 -7.95 -2.86
N GLN A 10 -4.52 -7.17 -1.80
CA GLN A 10 -5.02 -7.51 -0.48
C GLN A 10 -6.52 -7.21 -0.40
N ALA A 11 -7.31 -8.14 0.12
CA ALA A 11 -8.73 -7.96 0.33
C ALA A 11 -9.18 -8.50 1.70
N ASN A 12 -10.18 -7.85 2.29
CA ASN A 12 -10.81 -8.21 3.56
C ASN A 12 -12.25 -8.64 3.37
N THR A 13 -12.75 -9.50 4.26
CA THR A 13 -14.15 -9.92 4.28
C THR A 13 -14.97 -9.23 5.37
N HIS A 14 -14.32 -8.55 6.31
CA HIS A 14 -14.95 -7.99 7.51
C HIS A 14 -14.24 -6.68 7.93
N PRO A 15 -14.93 -5.72 8.55
CA PRO A 15 -16.38 -5.64 8.81
C PRO A 15 -17.22 -5.53 7.53
N GLU A 16 -16.68 -4.89 6.48
CA GLU A 16 -17.23 -4.84 5.13
C GLU A 16 -16.23 -5.45 4.13
N PRO A 17 -16.69 -6.13 3.09
CA PRO A 17 -15.80 -6.68 2.08
C PRO A 17 -15.10 -5.57 1.30
N THR A 18 -13.88 -5.83 0.88
CA THR A 18 -13.16 -4.94 -0.03
C THR A 18 -14.01 -4.63 -1.26
N PRO A 19 -14.23 -3.36 -1.62
CA PRO A 19 -15.07 -2.99 -2.74
C PRO A 19 -14.48 -3.42 -4.09
N ASN A 20 -15.34 -3.75 -5.05
CA ASN A 20 -14.91 -4.22 -6.38
C ASN A 20 -14.08 -3.19 -7.17
N TRP A 21 -14.18 -1.89 -6.86
CA TRP A 21 -13.31 -0.90 -7.50
C TRP A 21 -11.83 -1.22 -7.29
N ALA A 22 -11.47 -1.83 -6.15
CA ALA A 22 -10.07 -2.21 -5.87
C ALA A 22 -9.55 -3.26 -6.86
N ILE A 23 -10.41 -4.21 -7.26
CA ILE A 23 -10.07 -5.21 -8.29
C ILE A 23 -9.84 -4.50 -9.63
N GLY A 24 -10.74 -3.60 -10.03
CA GLY A 24 -10.60 -2.83 -11.26
C GLY A 24 -9.30 -2.03 -11.30
N ARG A 25 -8.99 -1.31 -10.22
CA ARG A 25 -7.76 -0.49 -10.14
C ARG A 25 -6.49 -1.32 -10.13
N ALA A 26 -6.47 -2.46 -9.44
CA ALA A 26 -5.33 -3.38 -9.49
C ALA A 26 -5.13 -3.96 -10.90
N THR A 27 -6.22 -4.23 -11.62
CA THR A 27 -6.20 -4.70 -13.02
C THR A 27 -5.66 -3.60 -13.95
N GLU A 28 -6.11 -2.36 -13.81
CA GLU A 28 -5.57 -1.20 -14.57
C GLU A 28 -4.06 -1.04 -14.36
N LEU A 29 -3.61 -1.12 -13.11
CA LEU A 29 -2.17 -1.06 -12.79
C LEU A 29 -1.41 -2.21 -13.46
N ALA A 30 -1.92 -3.43 -13.37
CA ALA A 30 -1.29 -4.59 -13.98
C ALA A 30 -1.20 -4.50 -15.51
N ALA A 31 -2.27 -4.01 -16.17
CA ALA A 31 -2.28 -3.78 -17.60
C ALA A 31 -1.18 -2.81 -18.03
N ARG A 32 -1.02 -1.72 -17.27
CA ARG A 32 -0.03 -0.67 -17.56
C ARG A 32 1.41 -1.18 -17.53
N ILE A 33 1.75 -2.06 -16.58
CA ILE A 33 3.13 -2.54 -16.38
C ILE A 33 3.39 -3.95 -16.91
N GLY A 34 2.40 -4.57 -17.56
CA GLY A 34 2.50 -5.91 -18.10
C GLY A 34 2.66 -6.99 -17.01
N ALA A 35 1.95 -6.84 -15.89
CA ALA A 35 1.95 -7.75 -14.75
C ALA A 35 0.68 -8.60 -14.67
N LYS A 36 0.71 -9.64 -13.84
CA LYS A 36 -0.47 -10.35 -13.36
C LYS A 36 -0.97 -9.75 -12.06
N VAL A 37 -2.26 -9.98 -11.76
CA VAL A 37 -2.86 -9.66 -10.47
C VAL A 37 -3.22 -10.96 -9.78
N SER A 38 -2.74 -11.12 -8.56
CA SER A 38 -3.11 -12.18 -7.62
C SER A 38 -4.01 -11.58 -6.53
N LEU A 39 -4.93 -12.37 -5.98
CA LEU A 39 -5.83 -11.93 -4.92
C LEU A 39 -5.60 -12.73 -3.64
N GLY A 40 -5.26 -12.04 -2.55
CA GLY A 40 -5.17 -12.58 -1.20
C GLY A 40 -6.31 -12.08 -0.32
N VAL A 41 -7.23 -12.96 0.06
CA VAL A 41 -8.40 -12.61 0.88
C VAL A 41 -8.16 -12.98 2.33
N CYS A 42 -8.17 -11.99 3.23
CA CYS A 42 -8.22 -12.22 4.68
C CYS A 42 -9.67 -12.54 5.07
N GLN A 43 -9.95 -13.82 5.28
CA GLN A 43 -11.25 -14.30 5.72
C GLN A 43 -11.29 -14.30 7.24
N VAL A 44 -12.08 -13.40 7.83
CA VAL A 44 -12.23 -13.34 9.28
C VAL A 44 -13.09 -14.49 9.77
N HIS A 45 -12.58 -15.19 10.78
CA HIS A 45 -13.28 -16.25 11.50
C HIS A 45 -13.28 -15.93 12.98
N ILE A 46 -14.46 -15.63 13.55
CA ILE A 46 -14.62 -15.32 14.97
C ILE A 46 -14.74 -16.64 15.74
N PRO A 47 -13.81 -16.93 16.68
CA PRO A 47 -13.88 -18.15 17.48
C PRO A 47 -15.08 -18.13 18.44
N PRO A 48 -15.64 -19.30 18.81
CA PRO A 48 -16.75 -19.37 19.74
C PRO A 48 -16.32 -18.85 21.13
N LEU A 49 -17.25 -18.16 21.81
CA LEU A 49 -16.99 -17.68 23.17
C LEU A 49 -17.14 -18.82 24.17
N SER A 50 -16.18 -18.95 25.08
CA SER A 50 -16.22 -19.95 26.15
C SER A 50 -17.18 -19.63 27.31
N ASN A 51 -17.88 -18.48 27.24
CA ASN A 51 -18.75 -18.02 28.33
C ASN A 51 -20.21 -18.45 28.09
N TRP A 52 -20.62 -19.59 28.73
CA TRP A 52 -21.97 -20.15 28.63
C TRP A 52 -23.09 -19.18 29.10
N LEU A 53 -22.80 -18.28 30.03
CA LEU A 53 -23.80 -17.35 30.58
C LEU A 53 -24.10 -16.23 29.56
N ALA A 54 -23.07 -15.68 28.92
CA ALA A 54 -23.24 -14.69 27.85
C ALA A 54 -23.99 -15.31 26.64
N ASN A 55 -23.71 -16.56 26.33
CA ASN A 55 -24.38 -17.29 25.26
C ASN A 55 -25.86 -17.53 25.57
N LYS A 56 -26.18 -17.92 26.80
CA LYS A 56 -27.57 -18.15 27.22
C LYS A 56 -28.43 -16.87 27.24
N LEU A 57 -27.83 -15.71 27.56
CA LEU A 57 -28.55 -14.44 27.66
C LEU A 57 -28.64 -13.68 26.33
N LEU A 58 -27.62 -13.78 25.46
CA LEU A 58 -27.46 -12.92 24.27
C LEU A 58 -27.39 -13.71 22.96
N ASN A 59 -27.53 -15.06 22.99
CA ASN A 59 -27.37 -15.93 21.81
C ASN A 59 -26.10 -15.60 20.98
N MET A 60 -24.99 -15.39 21.66
CA MET A 60 -23.73 -14.98 21.06
C MET A 60 -23.20 -15.97 20.03
N ASP A 61 -23.42 -17.29 20.25
CA ASP A 61 -23.01 -18.32 19.26
C ASP A 61 -23.79 -18.17 17.95
N GLY A 62 -25.07 -17.80 18.02
CA GLY A 62 -25.86 -17.52 16.82
C GLY A 62 -25.36 -16.28 16.05
N VAL A 63 -24.99 -15.22 16.77
CA VAL A 63 -24.39 -14.00 16.19
C VAL A 63 -23.05 -14.32 15.54
N ILE A 64 -22.15 -15.01 16.26
CA ILE A 64 -20.84 -15.43 15.75
C ILE A 64 -20.99 -16.31 14.50
N ALA A 65 -21.88 -17.30 14.53
CA ALA A 65 -22.13 -18.16 13.38
C ALA A 65 -22.64 -17.35 12.16
N GLY A 66 -23.51 -16.34 12.41
CA GLY A 66 -23.97 -15.40 11.38
C GLY A 66 -22.83 -14.60 10.74
N GLU A 67 -21.98 -13.99 11.56
CA GLU A 67 -20.82 -13.21 11.08
C GLU A 67 -19.80 -14.08 10.34
N ASN A 68 -19.52 -15.28 10.81
CA ASN A 68 -18.64 -16.24 10.12
C ASN A 68 -19.22 -16.66 8.77
N LYS A 69 -20.53 -16.89 8.69
CA LYS A 69 -21.22 -17.19 7.42
C LYS A 69 -21.15 -15.99 6.45
N LYS A 70 -21.36 -14.76 6.95
CA LYS A 70 -21.24 -13.53 6.16
C LYS A 70 -19.81 -13.40 5.62
N SER A 71 -18.80 -13.57 6.46
CA SER A 71 -17.39 -13.50 6.07
C SER A 71 -17.04 -14.52 4.98
N ALA A 72 -17.49 -15.77 5.12
CA ALA A 72 -17.28 -16.81 4.11
C ALA A 72 -18.00 -16.48 2.77
N ALA A 73 -19.21 -15.94 2.83
CA ALA A 73 -19.94 -15.50 1.65
C ALA A 73 -19.22 -14.33 0.95
N ASN A 74 -18.71 -13.36 1.71
CA ASN A 74 -17.93 -12.24 1.21
C ASN A 74 -16.65 -12.72 0.53
N ALA A 75 -15.94 -13.71 1.12
CA ALA A 75 -14.76 -14.29 0.51
C ALA A 75 -15.08 -14.94 -0.85
N ALA A 76 -16.13 -15.74 -0.91
CA ALA A 76 -16.57 -16.37 -2.17
C ALA A 76 -16.97 -15.33 -3.23
N ALA A 77 -17.67 -14.27 -2.82
CA ALA A 77 -18.06 -13.18 -3.72
C ALA A 77 -16.83 -12.42 -4.27
N LEU A 78 -15.83 -12.12 -3.42
CA LEU A 78 -14.58 -11.48 -3.85
C LEU A 78 -13.82 -12.33 -4.86
N LEU A 79 -13.67 -13.64 -4.60
CA LEU A 79 -13.01 -14.57 -5.52
C LEU A 79 -13.77 -14.67 -6.87
N GLY A 80 -15.10 -14.71 -6.82
CA GLY A 80 -15.95 -14.72 -8.01
C GLY A 80 -15.84 -13.42 -8.81
N SER A 81 -15.92 -12.26 -8.15
CA SER A 81 -15.75 -10.95 -8.78
C SER A 81 -14.37 -10.80 -9.41
N PHE A 82 -13.32 -11.24 -8.71
CA PHE A 82 -11.95 -11.21 -9.22
C PHE A 82 -11.81 -12.01 -10.52
N THR A 83 -12.27 -13.26 -10.52
CA THR A 83 -12.20 -14.11 -11.72
C THR A 83 -13.02 -13.57 -12.89
N ALA A 84 -14.14 -12.87 -12.60
CA ALA A 84 -14.99 -12.29 -13.63
C ALA A 84 -14.45 -10.96 -14.19
N MET A 85 -13.72 -10.17 -13.38
CA MET A 85 -13.29 -8.83 -13.76
C MET A 85 -11.88 -8.79 -14.33
N VAL A 86 -10.98 -9.71 -13.92
CA VAL A 86 -9.59 -9.74 -14.37
C VAL A 86 -9.46 -10.51 -15.67
N PRO A 87 -8.90 -9.93 -16.75
CA PRO A 87 -8.63 -10.64 -18.00
C PRO A 87 -7.76 -11.88 -17.78
N ALA A 88 -8.01 -12.95 -18.54
CA ALA A 88 -7.33 -14.23 -18.36
C ALA A 88 -5.80 -14.14 -18.44
N GLU A 89 -5.28 -13.27 -19.30
CA GLU A 89 -3.86 -13.03 -19.49
C GLU A 89 -3.21 -12.32 -18.28
N GLN A 90 -3.99 -11.58 -17.48
CA GLN A 90 -3.57 -10.87 -16.28
C GLN A 90 -3.87 -11.64 -15.00
N LEU A 91 -4.61 -12.75 -15.10
CA LEU A 91 -5.05 -13.50 -13.94
C LEU A 91 -3.85 -14.22 -13.28
N GLY A 92 -3.58 -13.90 -12.03
CA GLY A 92 -2.61 -14.54 -11.15
C GLY A 92 -3.26 -15.61 -10.26
N GLU A 93 -2.65 -15.88 -9.11
CA GLU A 93 -3.22 -16.82 -8.14
C GLU A 93 -4.31 -16.17 -7.27
N THR A 94 -5.18 -17.00 -6.71
CA THR A 94 -6.13 -16.60 -5.68
C THR A 94 -5.99 -17.49 -4.46
N PHE A 95 -6.02 -16.91 -3.27
CA PHE A 95 -5.98 -17.65 -2.02
C PHE A 95 -6.72 -16.92 -0.90
N THR A 96 -7.12 -17.67 0.10
CA THR A 96 -7.63 -17.13 1.36
C THR A 96 -6.66 -17.41 2.49
N VAL A 97 -6.52 -16.45 3.41
CA VAL A 97 -5.82 -16.61 4.68
C VAL A 97 -6.83 -16.53 5.81
N ASP A 98 -6.70 -17.40 6.81
CA ASP A 98 -7.57 -17.39 7.98
C ASP A 98 -7.14 -16.28 8.94
N CYS A 99 -8.08 -15.40 9.29
CA CYS A 99 -7.85 -14.26 10.17
C CYS A 99 -8.71 -14.42 11.44
N PRO A 100 -8.18 -15.05 12.50
CA PRO A 100 -8.96 -15.33 13.72
C PRO A 100 -9.34 -14.04 14.46
N GLY A 101 -10.64 -13.82 14.64
CA GLY A 101 -11.22 -12.72 15.39
C GLY A 101 -11.21 -11.36 14.72
N MET A 102 -10.18 -11.03 13.95
CA MET A 102 -10.04 -9.76 13.24
C MET A 102 -9.15 -9.88 12.01
N VAL A 103 -9.18 -8.87 11.16
CA VAL A 103 -8.24 -8.76 10.04
C VAL A 103 -6.81 -8.65 10.57
N THR A 104 -5.93 -9.52 10.09
CA THR A 104 -4.51 -9.55 10.46
C THR A 104 -3.63 -9.60 9.22
N HIS A 105 -2.43 -9.04 9.31
CA HIS A 105 -1.51 -8.94 8.16
C HIS A 105 -0.53 -10.12 8.05
N TRP A 106 -0.21 -10.80 9.14
CA TRP A 106 0.95 -11.69 9.23
C TRP A 106 0.93 -12.87 8.25
N GLN A 107 -0.20 -13.56 8.06
CA GLN A 107 -0.30 -14.64 7.08
C GLN A 107 -0.19 -14.12 5.65
N LEU A 108 -0.83 -12.97 5.39
CA LEU A 108 -0.76 -12.31 4.10
C LEU A 108 0.65 -11.81 3.81
N ALA A 109 1.36 -11.25 4.81
CA ALA A 109 2.74 -10.80 4.68
C ALA A 109 3.67 -11.93 4.26
N VAL A 110 3.49 -13.14 4.80
CA VAL A 110 4.28 -14.32 4.37
C VAL A 110 4.06 -14.63 2.90
N ARG A 111 2.82 -14.59 2.41
CA ARG A 111 2.50 -14.80 1.00
C ARG A 111 3.03 -13.66 0.12
N ALA A 112 2.90 -12.43 0.57
CA ALA A 112 3.34 -11.23 -0.16
C ALA A 112 4.86 -11.20 -0.44
N ARG A 113 5.68 -11.93 0.31
CA ARG A 113 7.14 -12.02 0.08
C ARG A 113 7.52 -12.57 -1.29
N THR A 114 6.66 -13.35 -1.91
CA THR A 114 6.87 -13.96 -3.22
C THR A 114 6.20 -13.20 -4.37
N HIS A 115 5.52 -12.10 -4.07
CA HIS A 115 4.97 -11.15 -5.06
C HIS A 115 5.88 -9.93 -5.17
N ASP A 116 5.79 -9.19 -6.28
CA ASP A 116 6.67 -8.05 -6.53
C ASP A 116 6.15 -6.76 -5.90
N LEU A 117 4.83 -6.63 -5.76
CA LEU A 117 4.15 -5.47 -5.22
C LEU A 117 2.87 -5.92 -4.51
N THR A 118 2.59 -5.36 -3.33
CA THR A 118 1.30 -5.55 -2.66
C THR A 118 0.46 -4.27 -2.76
N VAL A 119 -0.78 -4.38 -3.21
CA VAL A 119 -1.76 -3.28 -3.25
C VAL A 119 -2.70 -3.41 -2.06
N VAL A 120 -2.79 -2.35 -1.26
CA VAL A 120 -3.70 -2.25 -0.11
C VAL A 120 -4.73 -1.17 -0.40
N PRO A 121 -6.01 -1.54 -0.63
CA PRO A 121 -7.09 -0.59 -0.85
C PRO A 121 -7.45 0.15 0.45
N PHE A 122 -7.59 1.48 0.38
CA PHE A 122 -8.04 2.32 1.49
C PHE A 122 -9.46 2.81 1.23
N TYR A 123 -10.41 2.31 2.00
CA TYR A 123 -11.85 2.58 1.85
C TYR A 123 -12.55 2.89 3.19
N GLY A 124 -11.82 3.51 4.14
CA GLY A 124 -12.40 4.09 5.35
C GLY A 124 -12.42 3.20 6.60
N HIS A 125 -11.80 2.00 6.58
CA HIS A 125 -11.73 1.11 7.74
C HIS A 125 -10.40 1.24 8.49
N ALA A 126 -10.47 1.34 9.81
CA ALA A 126 -9.29 1.49 10.67
C ALA A 126 -8.33 0.28 10.59
N GLU A 127 -8.87 -0.92 10.39
CA GLU A 127 -8.10 -2.16 10.23
C GLU A 127 -7.16 -2.11 9.02
N THR A 128 -7.53 -1.37 7.97
CA THR A 128 -6.70 -1.19 6.77
C THR A 128 -5.35 -0.55 7.10
N VAL A 129 -5.34 0.40 8.05
CA VAL A 129 -4.10 1.07 8.50
C VAL A 129 -3.15 0.05 9.13
N SER A 130 -3.65 -0.78 10.05
CA SER A 130 -2.84 -1.81 10.73
C SER A 130 -2.33 -2.88 9.77
N VAL A 131 -3.15 -3.28 8.79
CA VAL A 131 -2.75 -4.24 7.74
C VAL A 131 -1.66 -3.63 6.86
N ALA A 132 -1.84 -2.40 6.39
CA ALA A 132 -0.86 -1.71 5.55
C ALA A 132 0.48 -1.55 6.29
N GLU A 133 0.44 -1.14 7.55
CA GLU A 133 1.62 -1.02 8.42
C GLU A 133 2.37 -2.34 8.51
N GLY A 134 1.69 -3.42 8.88
CA GLY A 134 2.30 -4.74 8.99
C GLY A 134 2.87 -5.24 7.66
N LEU A 135 2.16 -5.04 6.55
CA LEU A 135 2.65 -5.43 5.23
C LEU A 135 3.91 -4.65 4.83
N VAL A 136 3.97 -3.34 5.07
CA VAL A 136 5.17 -2.54 4.79
C VAL A 136 6.39 -3.04 5.58
N PHE A 137 6.20 -3.44 6.84
CA PHE A 137 7.29 -3.94 7.68
C PHE A 137 7.74 -5.37 7.35
N GLU A 138 6.78 -6.27 7.10
CA GLU A 138 7.06 -7.70 7.14
C GLU A 138 7.24 -8.35 5.78
N THR A 139 6.84 -7.69 4.69
CA THR A 139 6.93 -8.30 3.36
C THR A 139 8.34 -8.23 2.77
N GLY A 140 9.12 -7.19 3.08
CA GLY A 140 10.37 -6.87 2.38
C GLY A 140 10.15 -6.50 0.91
N ARG A 141 8.89 -6.20 0.53
CA ARG A 141 8.46 -5.82 -0.81
C ARG A 141 7.75 -4.46 -0.76
N PRO A 142 7.71 -3.69 -1.86
CA PRO A 142 6.96 -2.45 -1.90
C PRO A 142 5.47 -2.69 -1.69
N VAL A 143 4.83 -1.72 -1.02
CA VAL A 143 3.38 -1.71 -0.76
C VAL A 143 2.79 -0.43 -1.34
N LEU A 144 1.78 -0.57 -2.20
CA LEU A 144 1.01 0.54 -2.76
C LEU A 144 -0.27 0.74 -1.94
N LEU A 145 -0.36 1.85 -1.25
CA LEU A 145 -1.61 2.33 -0.65
C LEU A 145 -2.47 2.90 -1.76
N LEU A 146 -3.66 2.38 -1.93
CA LEU A 146 -4.56 2.77 -3.00
C LEU A 146 -5.87 3.31 -2.41
N PRO A 147 -6.02 4.63 -2.25
CA PRO A 147 -7.28 5.22 -1.82
C PRO A 147 -8.34 5.14 -2.93
N GLU A 148 -9.60 5.21 -2.53
CA GLU A 148 -10.70 5.37 -3.47
C GLU A 148 -10.61 6.74 -4.14
N LEU A 149 -10.46 6.76 -5.46
CA LEU A 149 -10.28 7.97 -6.23
C LEU A 149 -11.45 8.16 -7.20
N ALA A 150 -12.01 9.37 -7.22
CA ALA A 150 -13.03 9.77 -8.18
C ALA A 150 -12.42 10.14 -9.55
N VAL A 151 -11.59 9.24 -10.10
CA VAL A 151 -10.95 9.42 -11.41
C VAL A 151 -11.40 8.33 -12.38
N PRO A 152 -11.57 8.61 -13.67
CA PRO A 152 -12.02 7.61 -14.63
C PRO A 152 -11.02 6.47 -14.82
N GLU A 153 -9.72 6.76 -14.72
CA GLU A 153 -8.63 5.81 -14.94
C GLU A 153 -7.48 6.07 -13.95
N LEU A 154 -6.83 5.01 -13.47
CA LEU A 154 -5.64 5.11 -12.65
C LEU A 154 -4.42 5.41 -13.54
N LYS A 155 -3.82 6.57 -13.36
CA LYS A 155 -2.62 7.00 -14.07
C LYS A 155 -1.46 7.19 -13.10
N PHE A 156 -0.26 6.97 -13.59
CA PHE A 156 0.99 7.27 -12.90
C PHE A 156 1.95 7.98 -13.86
N ASP A 157 1.42 8.96 -14.60
CA ASP A 157 2.20 9.73 -15.57
C ASP A 157 3.04 10.82 -14.90
N ARG A 158 2.63 11.26 -13.71
CA ARG A 158 3.29 12.31 -12.93
C ARG A 158 3.62 11.79 -11.54
N ILE A 159 4.88 11.46 -11.31
CA ILE A 159 5.36 10.81 -10.08
C ILE A 159 6.18 11.79 -9.24
N ALA A 160 5.89 11.86 -7.94
CA ALA A 160 6.74 12.50 -6.95
C ALA A 160 7.48 11.42 -6.13
N ILE A 161 8.80 11.56 -5.99
CA ILE A 161 9.64 10.68 -5.16
C ILE A 161 10.19 11.51 -4.01
N ALA A 162 9.73 11.24 -2.78
CA ALA A 162 10.27 11.87 -1.59
C ALA A 162 11.69 11.39 -1.32
N TRP A 163 12.63 12.33 -1.23
CA TRP A 163 14.05 12.05 -1.10
C TRP A 163 14.66 12.76 0.10
N ASP A 164 15.17 12.00 1.04
CA ASP A 164 15.90 12.48 2.20
C ASP A 164 17.32 11.91 2.28
N GLY A 165 17.74 11.21 1.22
CA GLY A 165 19.04 10.58 1.12
C GLY A 165 19.27 9.37 2.03
N SER A 166 18.20 8.85 2.68
CA SER A 166 18.26 7.66 3.53
C SER A 166 18.25 6.36 2.73
N SER A 167 18.59 5.25 3.39
CA SER A 167 18.55 3.92 2.79
C SER A 167 17.12 3.49 2.40
N VAL A 168 16.10 3.91 3.16
CA VAL A 168 14.71 3.61 2.84
C VAL A 168 14.20 4.44 1.67
N ALA A 169 14.63 5.70 1.53
CA ALA A 169 14.33 6.51 0.35
C ALA A 169 14.98 5.91 -0.91
N ALA A 170 16.22 5.41 -0.79
CA ALA A 170 16.92 4.74 -1.89
C ALA A 170 16.20 3.44 -2.33
N ARG A 171 15.68 2.66 -1.36
CA ARG A 171 14.86 1.47 -1.69
C ARG A 171 13.56 1.85 -2.37
N ALA A 172 12.88 2.89 -1.89
CA ALA A 172 11.63 3.38 -2.49
C ALA A 172 11.85 3.87 -3.93
N LEU A 173 12.92 4.63 -4.17
CA LEU A 173 13.32 5.04 -5.52
C LEU A 173 13.55 3.81 -6.42
N SER A 174 14.30 2.82 -5.94
CA SER A 174 14.55 1.59 -6.70
C SER A 174 13.24 0.81 -6.99
N ALA A 175 12.33 0.73 -6.01
CA ALA A 175 11.03 0.09 -6.18
C ALA A 175 10.12 0.82 -7.20
N ALA A 176 10.27 2.13 -7.32
CA ALA A 176 9.49 2.94 -8.25
C ALA A 176 9.97 2.88 -9.71
N LEU A 177 11.19 2.39 -10.00
CA LEU A 177 11.76 2.40 -11.35
C LEU A 177 10.84 1.81 -12.43
N PRO A 178 10.12 0.69 -12.21
CA PRO A 178 9.20 0.15 -13.22
C PRO A 178 8.10 1.13 -13.62
N LEU A 179 7.53 1.86 -12.66
CA LEU A 179 6.48 2.86 -12.88
C LEU A 179 7.07 4.17 -13.42
N ALA A 180 8.20 4.61 -12.89
CA ALA A 180 8.85 5.85 -13.27
C ALA A 180 9.37 5.86 -14.71
N ARG A 181 9.65 4.70 -15.32
CA ARG A 181 10.03 4.60 -16.73
C ARG A 181 8.89 4.89 -17.70
N GLU A 182 7.67 4.58 -17.28
CA GLU A 182 6.45 4.82 -18.05
C GLU A 182 5.86 6.22 -17.80
N ALA A 183 6.39 6.92 -16.80
CA ALA A 183 5.91 8.24 -16.42
C ALA A 183 6.42 9.33 -17.37
N SER A 184 5.57 10.31 -17.64
CA SER A 184 5.92 11.51 -18.44
C SER A 184 6.70 12.55 -17.63
N SER A 185 6.58 12.53 -16.30
CA SER A 185 7.24 13.48 -15.40
C SER A 185 7.57 12.82 -14.07
N VAL A 186 8.83 12.92 -13.68
CA VAL A 186 9.33 12.46 -12.38
C VAL A 186 9.97 13.63 -11.64
N THR A 187 9.59 13.84 -10.38
CA THR A 187 10.19 14.88 -9.53
C THR A 187 10.70 14.27 -8.22
N LEU A 188 11.96 14.53 -7.90
CA LEU A 188 12.48 14.31 -6.56
C LEU A 188 12.07 15.47 -5.66
N VAL A 189 11.36 15.17 -4.58
CA VAL A 189 10.91 16.17 -3.60
C VAL A 189 11.73 16.01 -2.33
N GLN A 190 12.52 17.03 -1.98
CA GLN A 190 13.27 17.09 -0.75
C GLN A 190 12.62 18.08 0.22
N ILE A 191 12.26 17.59 1.42
CA ILE A 191 11.81 18.46 2.51
C ILE A 191 13.02 18.93 3.29
N THR A 192 13.19 20.25 3.43
CA THR A 192 14.27 20.86 4.18
C THR A 192 13.77 21.46 5.50
N GLY A 193 14.67 21.59 6.49
CA GLY A 193 14.31 22.17 7.80
C GLY A 193 13.71 21.18 8.83
N GLU A 194 13.57 19.89 8.49
CA GLU A 194 13.17 18.84 9.44
C GLU A 194 14.38 18.25 10.18
N LYS A 195 15.42 17.91 9.42
CA LYS A 195 16.62 17.23 9.90
C LYS A 195 17.87 17.69 9.15
N ASP A 196 19.03 17.42 9.73
CA ASP A 196 20.31 17.65 9.06
C ASP A 196 20.51 16.63 7.93
N LEU A 197 20.52 17.11 6.70
CA LEU A 197 20.72 16.32 5.48
C LEU A 197 22.18 16.33 5.00
N SER A 198 23.08 17.02 5.70
CA SER A 198 24.48 17.19 5.26
C SER A 198 25.29 15.90 5.14
N LYS A 199 24.85 14.82 5.82
CA LYS A 199 25.48 13.49 5.82
C LYS A 199 24.67 12.45 5.04
N THR A 200 23.71 12.87 4.23
CA THR A 200 22.85 11.98 3.43
C THR A 200 23.21 12.06 1.96
N ALA A 201 22.71 11.13 1.14
CA ALA A 201 22.94 11.15 -0.29
C ALA A 201 22.23 12.36 -0.94
N ALA A 202 22.98 13.15 -1.68
CA ALA A 202 22.45 14.36 -2.31
C ALA A 202 21.38 14.04 -3.38
N PRO A 203 20.36 14.90 -3.57
CA PRO A 203 19.37 14.71 -4.63
C PRO A 203 20.00 14.59 -6.04
N ALA A 204 21.07 15.30 -6.30
CA ALA A 204 21.78 15.24 -7.58
C ALA A 204 22.32 13.83 -7.89
N ASP A 205 22.76 13.07 -6.88
CA ASP A 205 23.20 11.69 -7.09
C ASP A 205 22.03 10.76 -7.43
N ALA A 206 20.87 10.97 -6.84
CA ALA A 206 19.65 10.25 -7.16
C ALA A 206 19.15 10.56 -8.59
N VAL A 207 19.17 11.85 -8.99
CA VAL A 207 18.86 12.26 -10.38
C VAL A 207 19.81 11.60 -11.37
N ARG A 208 21.12 11.63 -11.08
CA ARG A 208 22.11 10.93 -11.93
C ARG A 208 21.80 9.42 -12.04
N ASN A 209 21.43 8.78 -10.96
CA ASN A 209 21.03 7.36 -10.95
C ASN A 209 19.79 7.14 -11.83
N LEU A 210 18.73 7.94 -11.65
CA LEU A 210 17.51 7.86 -12.47
C LEU A 210 17.82 8.03 -13.95
N LYS A 211 18.72 8.96 -14.31
CA LYS A 211 19.14 9.18 -15.70
C LYS A 211 19.82 7.96 -16.32
N LEU A 212 20.60 7.20 -15.56
CA LEU A 212 21.18 5.92 -16.02
C LEU A 212 20.09 4.87 -16.30
N HIS A 213 18.91 5.00 -15.71
CA HIS A 213 17.74 4.18 -15.99
C HIS A 213 16.84 4.74 -17.10
N GLY A 214 17.25 5.84 -17.77
CA GLY A 214 16.49 6.50 -18.82
C GLY A 214 15.36 7.39 -18.31
N ILE A 215 15.42 7.80 -17.03
CA ILE A 215 14.41 8.62 -16.38
C ILE A 215 15.00 10.00 -16.12
N ASP A 216 14.44 11.03 -16.77
CA ASP A 216 14.75 12.41 -16.45
C ASP A 216 13.91 12.87 -15.26
N ALA A 217 14.55 13.46 -14.26
CA ALA A 217 13.88 13.91 -13.04
C ALA A 217 14.33 15.30 -12.64
N GLU A 218 13.39 16.11 -12.17
CA GLU A 218 13.64 17.43 -11.60
C GLU A 218 13.75 17.31 -10.07
N VAL A 219 14.42 18.27 -9.44
CA VAL A 219 14.50 18.37 -7.98
C VAL A 219 13.69 19.58 -7.52
N VAL A 220 12.81 19.35 -6.55
CA VAL A 220 12.06 20.38 -5.86
C VAL A 220 12.39 20.33 -4.37
N GLU A 221 12.85 21.45 -3.82
CA GLU A 221 13.07 21.60 -2.39
C GLU A 221 11.93 22.39 -1.76
N ILE A 222 11.38 21.87 -0.65
CA ILE A 222 10.26 22.47 0.08
C ILE A 222 10.69 22.69 1.53
N ALA A 223 10.71 23.94 1.99
CA ALA A 223 10.94 24.26 3.38
C ALA A 223 9.75 23.81 4.25
N LEU A 224 10.03 23.06 5.31
CA LEU A 224 8.97 22.49 6.17
C LEU A 224 8.20 23.57 6.96
N GLU A 225 8.91 24.59 7.46
CA GLU A 225 8.34 25.72 8.21
C GLU A 225 7.42 25.30 9.38
N GLY A 226 7.79 24.22 10.07
CA GLY A 226 7.04 23.70 11.22
C GLY A 226 5.79 22.88 10.87
N ARG A 227 5.53 22.62 9.59
CA ARG A 227 4.41 21.78 9.13
C ARG A 227 4.72 20.30 9.28
N ASP A 228 3.71 19.43 9.16
CA ASP A 228 3.89 17.98 9.08
C ASP A 228 4.45 17.59 7.70
N VAL A 229 5.48 16.73 7.67
CA VAL A 229 6.15 16.30 6.44
C VAL A 229 5.20 15.56 5.50
N ALA A 230 4.38 14.65 6.02
CA ALA A 230 3.46 13.86 5.21
C ALA A 230 2.38 14.73 4.58
N LEU A 231 1.83 15.66 5.36
CA LEU A 231 0.87 16.65 4.86
C LEU A 231 1.49 17.57 3.81
N THR A 232 2.74 18.00 4.01
CA THR A 232 3.46 18.85 3.06
C THR A 232 3.69 18.12 1.73
N LEU A 233 4.13 16.85 1.78
CA LEU A 233 4.31 16.03 0.58
C LEU A 233 3.00 15.79 -0.17
N GLN A 234 1.93 15.42 0.53
CA GLN A 234 0.62 15.17 -0.10
C GLN A 234 0.02 16.46 -0.67
N SER A 235 0.17 17.60 0.05
CA SER A 235 -0.30 18.90 -0.46
C SER A 235 0.46 19.34 -1.71
N TYR A 236 1.78 19.11 -1.75
CA TYR A 236 2.56 19.35 -2.96
C TYR A 236 2.04 18.49 -4.13
N CYS A 237 1.83 17.19 -3.89
CA CYS A 237 1.31 16.30 -4.91
C CYS A 237 -0.06 16.76 -5.45
N GLU A 238 -0.95 17.19 -4.57
CA GLU A 238 -2.28 17.68 -4.92
C GLU A 238 -2.20 18.96 -5.77
N GLN A 239 -1.39 19.95 -5.35
CA GLN A 239 -1.24 21.25 -6.02
C GLN A 239 -0.55 21.11 -7.39
N ASP A 240 0.42 20.24 -7.50
CA ASP A 240 1.19 20.02 -8.73
C ASP A 240 0.63 18.86 -9.60
N GLY A 241 -0.51 18.28 -9.21
CA GLY A 241 -1.20 17.23 -9.97
C GLY A 241 -0.38 15.95 -10.08
N ARG A 242 0.36 15.58 -9.04
CA ARG A 242 1.07 14.30 -8.98
C ARG A 242 0.09 13.16 -8.71
N GLU A 243 0.26 12.06 -9.40
CA GLU A 243 -0.67 10.92 -9.40
C GLU A 243 -0.15 9.76 -8.54
N LEU A 244 1.14 9.77 -8.21
CA LEU A 244 1.79 8.82 -7.32
C LEU A 244 2.82 9.54 -6.45
N LEU A 245 2.76 9.32 -5.15
CA LEU A 245 3.84 9.64 -4.21
C LEU A 245 4.63 8.37 -3.89
N VAL A 246 5.94 8.43 -4.03
CA VAL A 246 6.87 7.36 -3.66
C VAL A 246 7.67 7.80 -2.45
N MET A 247 7.74 6.99 -1.40
CA MET A 247 8.53 7.35 -0.21
C MET A 247 9.04 6.13 0.55
N GLY A 248 10.16 6.32 1.22
CA GLY A 248 10.66 5.36 2.20
C GLY A 248 9.78 5.32 3.44
N ALA A 249 9.61 4.16 4.02
CA ALA A 249 8.88 3.96 5.26
C ALA A 249 9.84 3.60 6.41
N PHE A 250 9.61 4.14 7.62
CA PHE A 250 10.27 3.75 8.87
C PHE A 250 11.80 3.92 8.94
N GLY A 251 12.33 5.03 8.43
CA GLY A 251 13.78 5.27 8.27
C GLY A 251 14.62 5.42 9.55
N GLN A 252 14.08 5.65 10.74
CA GLN A 252 14.86 6.09 11.90
C GLN A 252 14.76 5.30 13.21
N SER A 253 14.08 4.17 13.31
CA SER A 253 13.96 3.51 14.62
C SER A 253 14.03 2.00 14.65
N ARG A 254 15.17 1.41 14.23
CA ARG A 254 15.44 -0.01 14.53
C ARG A 254 15.80 -0.29 16.00
N ALA A 255 15.99 0.72 16.85
CA ALA A 255 16.57 0.54 18.19
C ALA A 255 15.61 0.72 19.37
N ARG A 256 14.39 1.18 19.15
CA ARG A 256 13.41 1.35 20.24
C ARG A 256 12.01 1.01 19.77
N GLU A 257 11.53 -0.15 20.19
CA GLU A 257 10.13 -0.53 20.39
C GLU A 257 9.12 0.10 19.42
N PHE A 258 8.75 -0.58 18.34
CA PHE A 258 7.51 -0.37 17.55
C PHE A 258 6.98 1.09 17.44
N VAL A 259 7.87 2.10 17.44
CA VAL A 259 7.45 3.49 17.26
C VAL A 259 7.46 3.79 15.77
N LEU A 260 6.27 3.81 15.20
CA LEU A 260 6.01 4.35 13.86
C LEU A 260 6.68 5.72 13.72
N GLY A 261 7.52 5.91 12.70
CA GLY A 261 7.99 7.23 12.33
C GLY A 261 6.78 8.14 12.04
N GLY A 262 6.76 9.34 12.62
CA GLY A 262 5.61 10.25 12.52
C GLY A 262 5.10 10.44 11.09
N VAL A 263 6.00 10.54 10.12
CA VAL A 263 5.67 10.70 8.69
C VAL A 263 4.91 9.50 8.13
N THR A 264 5.37 8.28 8.37
CA THR A 264 4.68 7.07 7.86
C THR A 264 3.31 6.90 8.51
N ARG A 265 3.19 7.17 9.82
CA ARG A 265 1.89 7.12 10.51
C ARG A 265 0.91 8.14 9.94
N SER A 266 1.37 9.36 9.68
CA SER A 266 0.54 10.44 9.13
C SER A 266 0.05 10.09 7.72
N VAL A 267 0.91 9.49 6.88
CA VAL A 267 0.53 9.00 5.56
C VAL A 267 -0.49 7.86 5.63
N LEU A 268 -0.29 6.88 6.50
CA LEU A 268 -1.20 5.75 6.68
C LEU A 268 -2.56 6.17 7.26
N ALA A 269 -2.61 7.24 8.04
CA ALA A 269 -3.87 7.74 8.62
C ALA A 269 -4.85 8.28 7.58
N GLY A 270 -4.38 8.74 6.41
CA GLY A 270 -5.23 9.26 5.35
C GLY A 270 -4.46 9.52 4.06
N PRO A 271 -4.23 8.49 3.23
CA PRO A 271 -3.64 8.69 1.92
C PRO A 271 -4.64 9.40 1.00
N LYS A 272 -4.23 10.55 0.43
CA LYS A 272 -5.07 11.35 -0.48
C LYS A 272 -4.88 10.98 -1.95
N LEU A 273 -3.80 10.29 -2.26
CA LEU A 273 -3.43 9.80 -3.59
C LEU A 273 -2.75 8.44 -3.42
N PRO A 274 -2.52 7.68 -4.49
CA PRO A 274 -1.72 6.46 -4.44
C PRO A 274 -0.33 6.73 -3.86
N ILE A 275 0.11 5.91 -2.90
CA ILE A 275 1.41 6.07 -2.22
C ILE A 275 2.15 4.74 -2.23
N LEU A 276 3.32 4.71 -2.89
CA LEU A 276 4.22 3.57 -2.90
C LEU A 276 5.20 3.68 -1.72
N LEU A 277 5.12 2.72 -0.81
CA LEU A 277 5.97 2.63 0.37
C LEU A 277 6.99 1.49 0.20
N SER A 278 8.22 1.72 0.65
CA SER A 278 9.26 0.69 0.75
C SER A 278 10.05 0.85 2.04
N HIS A 279 10.28 -0.26 2.72
CA HIS A 279 11.03 -0.34 3.98
C HIS A 279 12.37 -1.04 3.79
#